data_6b7dbceee79e0b1159b6c7fdfc881592
#
_entry.id   6b7dbceee79e0b1159b6c7fdfc881592
#
_cell.length_a   1.000
_cell.length_b   1.000
_cell.length_c   1.000
_cell.angle_alpha   90.00
_cell.angle_beta   90.00
_cell.angle_gamma   90.00
#
_symmetry.space_group_name_H-M   'P 1'
#
loop_
_entity.id
_entity.type
_entity.pdbx_description
1 polymer ?
#
loop_
_entity_poly.entity_id
_entity_poly.type
_entity_poly.pdbx_seq_one_letter_code
_entity_poly.pdbx_strand_id
1 'polypeptide(L)'
;XLITAAESLEYYTIKETGGMVFVKQVEVLLNAPERALRFCNILSACEGPFDLGQGSYTVDGKSILGICTMDLTVPLTLSIYDETENVLEKIREFLV
;
A
#
# COMPACT_ATOMS: atom_id res chain seq x y z
N UNK A 1 7.29 4.56 15.96
CA UNK A 1 7.38 4.67 15.68
C UNK A 1 7.43 5.29 14.99
N LEU A 2 8.24 5.75 15.02
CA LEU A 2 8.52 6.76 14.02
C LEU A 2 8.84 6.09 12.69
N ILE A 3 8.10 6.47 11.68
CA ILE A 3 8.33 5.90 10.36
C ILE A 3 9.45 6.69 9.70
N THR A 4 10.56 6.03 9.41
CA THR A 4 11.72 6.69 8.85
C THR A 4 11.72 6.61 7.34
N ALA A 5 12.44 7.52 6.72
CA ALA A 5 12.56 7.52 5.26
C ALA A 5 13.24 6.25 4.76
N ALA A 6 14.07 5.63 5.59
CA ALA A 6 14.78 4.44 5.17
C ALA A 6 13.84 3.26 4.92
N GLU A 7 12.62 3.34 5.44
CA GLU A 7 11.67 2.24 5.32
C GLU A 7 10.69 2.44 4.18
N SER A 8 10.89 3.47 3.38
CA SER A 8 10.03 3.69 2.22
C SER A 8 10.88 4.03 1.01
N LEU A 9 10.35 3.69 -0.16
CA LEU A 9 10.96 4.07 -1.42
C LEU A 9 10.08 5.14 -2.03
N GLU A 10 10.67 6.24 -2.45
CA GLU A 10 9.91 7.37 -2.99
C GLU A 10 10.49 7.75 -4.33
N TYR A 11 9.63 7.97 -5.32
CA TYR A 11 10.08 8.36 -6.64
C TYR A 11 8.94 8.98 -7.43
N TYR A 12 9.29 9.65 -8.53
CA TYR A 12 8.31 10.14 -9.48
C TYR A 12 8.30 9.24 -10.70
N THR A 13 7.13 9.05 -11.28
CA THR A 13 7.02 8.37 -12.56
C THR A 13 6.11 9.18 -13.45
N ILE A 14 6.10 8.87 -14.75
CA ILE A 14 5.35 9.63 -15.74
C ILE A 14 4.06 8.88 -16.04
N LYS A 15 2.93 9.61 -15.92
CA LYS A 15 1.64 9.04 -16.30
C LYS A 15 1.53 8.90 -17.81
N GLU A 16 0.65 8.01 -18.25
CA GLU A 16 0.39 7.88 -19.68
C GLU A 16 -0.12 9.17 -20.29
N THR A 17 -0.82 9.98 -19.50
CA THR A 17 -1.36 11.25 -19.98
C THR A 17 -0.31 12.35 -20.01
N GLY A 18 0.92 12.08 -19.56
CA GLY A 18 2.00 13.04 -19.67
C GLY A 18 2.37 13.76 -18.38
N GLY A 19 1.57 13.69 -17.35
CA GLY A 19 1.93 14.30 -16.08
C GLY A 19 2.82 13.39 -15.27
N MET A 20 3.34 13.90 -14.16
CA MET A 20 4.16 13.11 -13.24
C MET A 20 3.35 12.76 -12.01
N VAL A 21 3.61 11.59 -11.46
CA VAL A 21 2.97 11.16 -10.23
C VAL A 21 4.06 10.76 -9.23
N PHE A 22 3.88 11.18 -7.99
CA PHE A 22 4.81 10.84 -6.91
C PHE A 22 4.37 9.51 -6.30
N VAL A 23 5.29 8.56 -6.24
CA VAL A 23 5.00 7.22 -5.72
C VAL A 23 5.80 6.99 -4.47
N LYS A 24 5.12 6.48 -3.45
CA LYS A 24 5.76 6.06 -2.20
C LYS A 24 5.46 4.58 -2.01
N GLN A 25 6.49 3.78 -1.76
CA GLN A 25 6.33 2.34 -1.55
C GLN A 25 6.82 1.96 -0.18
N VAL A 26 6.03 1.18 0.54
CA VAL A 26 6.40 0.67 1.85
C VAL A 26 6.05 -0.81 1.91
N GLU A 27 6.66 -1.51 2.87
CA GLU A 27 6.36 -2.91 3.09
C GLU A 27 5.36 -3.05 4.23
N VAL A 28 4.36 -3.89 4.04
CA VAL A 28 3.35 -4.16 5.05
C VAL A 28 3.26 -5.66 5.27
N LEU A 29 2.92 -6.05 6.48
CA LEU A 29 2.66 -7.46 6.79
C LEU A 29 1.24 -7.56 7.33
N LEU A 30 0.39 -8.28 6.61
CA LEU A 30 -1.00 -8.42 7.02
C LEU A 30 -1.18 -9.62 7.94
N ASN A 31 -0.64 -10.76 7.54
CA ASN A 31 -0.48 -11.94 8.38
C ASN A 31 -1.75 -12.72 8.72
N ALA A 32 -2.93 -12.18 8.46
CA ALA A 32 -4.18 -12.88 8.75
C ALA A 32 -5.31 -12.21 7.99
N PRO A 33 -6.37 -12.96 7.64
CA PRO A 33 -7.48 -12.35 6.91
C PRO A 33 -8.16 -11.21 7.66
N GLU A 34 -8.26 -11.30 8.98
CA GLU A 34 -8.88 -10.21 9.75
C GLU A 34 -8.07 -8.93 9.65
N ARG A 35 -6.75 -9.05 9.68
CA ARG A 35 -5.90 -7.87 9.55
C ARG A 35 -5.97 -7.34 8.11
N ALA A 36 -6.06 -8.24 7.13
CA ALA A 36 -6.21 -7.80 5.74
C ALA A 36 -7.50 -7.02 5.55
N LEU A 37 -8.59 -7.46 6.18
CA LEU A 37 -9.84 -6.73 6.06
C LEU A 37 -9.74 -5.36 6.71
N ARG A 38 -9.13 -5.27 7.87
CA ARG A 38 -8.96 -3.97 8.52
C ARG A 38 -8.09 -3.04 7.69
N PHE A 39 -7.01 -3.57 7.12
CA PHE A 39 -6.14 -2.81 6.24
C PHE A 39 -6.91 -2.29 5.03
N CYS A 40 -7.66 -3.18 4.38
CA CYS A 40 -8.45 -2.82 3.22
C CYS A 40 -9.47 -1.72 3.55
N ASN A 41 -10.12 -1.84 4.70
CA ASN A 41 -11.10 -0.84 5.10
C ASN A 41 -10.45 0.52 5.35
N ILE A 42 -9.25 0.53 5.92
CA ILE A 42 -8.55 1.79 6.13
C ILE A 42 -8.23 2.44 4.79
N LEU A 43 -7.69 1.67 3.84
CA LEU A 43 -7.36 2.23 2.54
C LEU A 43 -8.61 2.67 1.79
N SER A 44 -9.71 1.94 1.94
CA SER A 44 -10.93 2.28 1.23
C SER A 44 -11.49 3.63 1.69
N ALA A 45 -11.17 4.05 2.89
CA ALA A 45 -11.59 5.35 3.39
C ALA A 45 -10.65 6.47 2.95
N CYS A 46 -9.54 6.16 2.32
CA CYS A 46 -8.58 7.14 1.85
C CYS A 46 -8.76 7.39 0.36
N GLU A 47 -8.42 8.59 -0.07
CA GLU A 47 -8.48 8.91 -1.49
C GLU A 47 -7.34 8.27 -2.24
N GLY A 48 -7.57 8.07 -3.51
CA GLY A 48 -6.52 7.67 -4.42
C GLY A 48 -6.48 6.18 -4.64
N PRO A 49 -5.70 5.77 -5.63
CA PRO A 49 -5.48 4.36 -5.85
C PRO A 49 -4.31 3.89 -4.99
N PHE A 50 -4.37 2.62 -4.62
CA PHE A 50 -3.29 1.95 -3.91
C PHE A 50 -3.09 0.60 -4.58
N ASP A 51 -1.83 0.22 -4.80
CA ASP A 51 -1.50 -1.09 -5.34
C ASP A 51 -0.79 -1.90 -4.27
N LEU A 52 -1.14 -3.16 -4.16
CA LEU A 52 -0.49 -4.07 -3.24
C LEU A 52 0.16 -5.17 -4.07
N GLY A 53 1.46 -5.33 -3.91
CA GLY A 53 2.24 -6.21 -4.76
C GLY A 53 2.92 -7.34 -4.01
N GLN A 54 3.10 -8.44 -4.72
CA GLN A 54 3.80 -9.62 -4.21
C GLN A 54 4.52 -10.22 -5.41
N GLY A 55 5.83 -9.98 -5.50
CA GLY A 55 6.55 -10.34 -6.69
C GLY A 55 6.01 -9.56 -7.88
N SER A 56 5.68 -10.24 -8.95
CA SER A 56 5.11 -9.58 -10.13
C SER A 56 3.59 -9.49 -10.09
N TYR A 57 2.97 -9.98 -9.02
CA TYR A 57 1.51 -9.99 -8.89
C TYR A 57 1.06 -8.74 -8.14
N THR A 58 0.09 -8.04 -8.68
CA THR A 58 -0.39 -6.80 -8.11
C THR A 58 -1.91 -6.80 -8.06
N VAL A 59 -2.45 -6.34 -6.93
CA VAL A 59 -3.90 -6.20 -6.77
C VAL A 59 -4.20 -4.79 -6.28
N ASP A 60 -5.46 -4.38 -6.42
CA ASP A 60 -5.94 -3.12 -5.87
C ASP A 60 -5.96 -3.22 -4.35
N GLY A 61 -5.31 -2.27 -3.67
CA GLY A 61 -5.27 -2.28 -2.22
C GLY A 61 -6.61 -2.06 -1.56
N LYS A 62 -7.61 -1.66 -2.32
CA LYS A 62 -8.97 -1.50 -1.81
C LYS A 62 -9.86 -2.70 -2.10
N SER A 63 -9.31 -3.78 -2.67
CA SER A 63 -10.07 -4.97 -3.03
C SER A 63 -9.75 -6.10 -2.06
N ILE A 64 -10.67 -6.39 -1.14
CA ILE A 64 -10.43 -7.48 -0.19
C ILE A 64 -10.33 -8.82 -0.92
N LEU A 65 -11.09 -9.01 -1.99
CA LEU A 65 -10.99 -10.27 -2.73
C LEU A 65 -9.62 -10.43 -3.37
N GLY A 66 -9.09 -9.34 -3.93
CA GLY A 66 -7.75 -9.40 -4.51
C GLY A 66 -6.68 -9.64 -3.45
N ILE A 67 -6.80 -8.96 -2.32
CA ILE A 67 -5.80 -9.09 -1.27
C ILE A 67 -5.76 -10.53 -0.75
N CYS A 68 -6.92 -11.17 -0.63
CA CYS A 68 -6.97 -12.52 -0.09
C CYS A 68 -6.45 -13.59 -1.05
N THR A 69 -6.12 -13.23 -2.30
CA THR A 69 -5.45 -14.17 -3.19
C THR A 69 -3.94 -14.20 -2.96
N MET A 70 -3.42 -13.30 -2.12
CA MET A 70 -1.98 -13.20 -1.89
C MET A 70 -1.57 -14.05 -0.69
N ASP A 71 -0.25 -14.28 -0.58
CA ASP A 71 0.28 -14.92 0.61
C ASP A 71 0.41 -13.84 1.69
N LEU A 72 -0.49 -13.86 2.65
CA LEU A 72 -0.54 -12.82 3.67
C LEU A 72 0.55 -12.97 4.74
N THR A 73 1.29 -14.07 4.72
CA THR A 73 2.27 -14.32 5.77
C THR A 73 3.63 -13.72 5.48
N VAL A 74 3.81 -13.10 4.32
CA VAL A 74 5.07 -12.45 3.96
C VAL A 74 4.82 -10.98 3.70
N PRO A 75 5.86 -10.14 3.79
CA PRO A 75 5.66 -8.72 3.51
C PRO A 75 5.19 -8.49 2.07
N LEU A 76 4.28 -7.53 1.94
CA LEU A 76 3.75 -7.11 0.64
C LEU A 76 4.16 -5.67 0.42
N THR A 77 4.26 -5.27 -0.85
CA THR A 77 4.67 -3.90 -1.19
C THR A 77 3.43 -3.07 -1.47
N LEU A 78 3.22 -2.03 -0.67
CA LEU A 78 2.12 -1.09 -0.90
C LEU A 78 2.65 0.11 -1.64
N SER A 79 2.03 0.44 -2.79
CA SER A 79 2.35 1.63 -3.56
C SER A 79 1.26 2.66 -3.37
N ILE A 80 1.66 3.87 -2.98
CA ILE A 80 0.77 4.98 -2.72
C ILE A 80 1.07 6.07 -3.75
N TYR A 81 0.05 6.52 -4.47
CA TYR A 81 0.22 7.47 -5.56
C TYR A 81 -0.32 8.84 -5.17
N ASP A 82 0.54 9.87 -5.26
CA ASP A 82 0.14 11.26 -5.00
C ASP A 82 -0.63 11.38 -3.68
N GLU A 83 -0.02 10.90 -2.63
CA GLU A 83 -0.68 10.85 -1.31
C GLU A 83 -1.18 12.23 -0.90
N THR A 84 -2.47 12.33 -0.58
CA THR A 84 -3.06 13.56 -0.10
C THR A 84 -3.45 13.50 1.37
N GLU A 85 -3.31 12.33 1.98
CA GLU A 85 -3.62 12.11 3.38
C GLU A 85 -2.43 11.42 4.01
N ASN A 86 -2.38 11.37 5.33
CA ASN A 86 -1.29 10.72 6.02
C ASN A 86 -1.57 9.23 6.12
N VAL A 87 -1.45 8.54 5.00
CA VAL A 87 -1.81 7.13 4.90
C VAL A 87 -0.91 6.28 5.79
N LEU A 88 0.40 6.57 5.82
CA LEU A 88 1.31 5.73 6.59
C LEU A 88 0.98 5.72 8.07
N GLU A 89 0.52 6.86 8.62
CA GLU A 89 0.09 6.87 10.00
C GLU A 89 -1.12 5.98 10.21
N LYS A 90 -2.03 5.97 9.25
CA LYS A 90 -3.27 5.20 9.39
C LYS A 90 -3.03 3.71 9.32
N ILE A 91 -1.98 3.28 8.61
CA ILE A 91 -1.67 1.86 8.49
C ILE A 91 -0.43 1.46 9.27
N ARG A 92 -0.05 2.28 10.25
CA ARG A 92 1.22 2.07 10.93
C ARG A 92 1.35 0.69 11.56
N GLU A 93 0.26 0.12 12.06
CA GLU A 93 0.34 -1.19 12.70
C GLU A 93 0.75 -2.29 11.73
N PHE A 94 0.62 -2.07 10.44
CA PHE A 94 0.96 -3.08 9.43
C PHE A 94 2.37 -2.92 8.86
N LEU A 95 3.01 -1.79 9.10
CA LEU A 95 4.33 -1.53 8.52
C LEU A 95 5.40 -2.43 9.12
N VAL A 96 6.31 -2.89 8.29
CA VAL A 96 7.45 -3.69 8.76
C VAL A 96 8.76 -3.14 8.24
#